data_543751540acfbedd35a98acfd48535b7
#
_entry.id   543751540acfbedd35a98acfd48535b7
#
_cell.length_a   1.000
_cell.length_b   1.000
_cell.length_c   1.000
_cell.angle_alpha   90.00
_cell.angle_beta   90.00
_cell.angle_gamma   90.00
#
_symmetry.space_group_name_H-M   'P 1'
#
loop_
_entity.id
_entity.type
_entity.pdbx_description
1 polymer ?
#
loop_
_entity_poly.entity_id
_entity_poly.type
_entity_poly.pdbx_seq_one_letter_code
_entity_poly.pdbx_strand_id
1 'polypeptide(L)'
;YTTLFRSAENIIQFNYVSADGEEGFPGNLEVEMVYRLEEEENALVIEYRATTDKATVVNLTNHGFFNLAGISNPTPTIENNIVTINANFYTPIDEVSIPTGEVAKVEGTPMDFTTPHTVGERINDKFQQLINGAGYDHCYVLNKIETGSLDLAATCFEPNSGRTMEVYTTEAGVQLYTGNWLNGFEGAHGATFPARSAICFEAQCFPDTPNKPHFPSATLLPGDEYQQVTIYKFGVEK
;
A
#
# COMPACT_ATOMS: atom_id res chain seq x y z
N TYR A 1 20.34 -5.71 -16.37
CA TYR A 1 19.28 -6.12 -15.43
C TYR A 1 19.32 -7.65 -15.31
N THR A 2 19.67 -8.17 -14.15
CA THR A 2 19.61 -9.62 -13.91
C THR A 2 18.54 -9.88 -12.86
N THR A 3 17.30 -10.02 -13.31
CA THR A 3 16.24 -10.54 -12.44
C THR A 3 16.36 -12.06 -12.44
N LEU A 4 16.79 -12.64 -11.33
CA LEU A 4 16.73 -14.08 -11.12
C LEU A 4 15.31 -14.41 -10.63
N PHE A 5 14.60 -15.17 -11.45
CA PHE A 5 13.30 -15.73 -11.10
C PHE A 5 13.48 -17.18 -10.66
N ARG A 6 12.95 -17.53 -9.50
CA ARG A 6 12.83 -18.90 -9.02
C ARG A 6 11.39 -19.14 -8.63
N SER A 7 10.82 -20.27 -9.05
CA SER A 7 9.51 -20.73 -8.57
C SER A 7 9.65 -22.12 -7.95
N ALA A 8 8.98 -22.30 -6.84
CA ALA A 8 8.69 -23.58 -6.22
C ALA A 8 7.17 -23.67 -6.06
N GLU A 9 6.65 -24.75 -5.51
CA GLU A 9 5.22 -24.83 -5.18
C GLU A 9 4.82 -23.61 -4.32
N ASN A 10 3.87 -22.83 -4.81
CA ASN A 10 3.29 -21.65 -4.14
C ASN A 10 4.25 -20.50 -3.80
N ILE A 11 5.46 -20.49 -4.34
CA ILE A 11 6.49 -19.47 -4.07
C ILE A 11 7.06 -18.94 -5.38
N ILE A 12 7.17 -17.60 -5.46
CA ILE A 12 7.88 -16.90 -6.51
C ILE A 12 8.89 -15.96 -5.87
N GLN A 13 10.17 -16.08 -6.25
CA GLN A 13 11.24 -15.20 -5.78
C GLN A 13 11.80 -14.39 -6.93
N PHE A 14 11.96 -13.09 -6.69
CA PHE A 14 12.64 -12.14 -7.58
C PHE A 14 13.87 -11.59 -6.88
N ASN A 15 14.96 -11.43 -7.63
CA ASN A 15 16.15 -10.75 -7.18
C ASN A 15 16.49 -9.63 -8.16
N TYR A 16 16.84 -8.47 -7.62
CA TYR A 16 17.22 -7.30 -8.40
C TYR A 16 18.41 -6.59 -7.76
N VAL A 17 19.30 -6.07 -8.58
CA VAL A 17 20.37 -5.18 -8.13
C VAL A 17 20.17 -3.83 -8.78
N SER A 18 19.84 -2.82 -7.96
CA SER A 18 19.87 -1.43 -8.37
C SER A 18 21.31 -0.95 -8.27
N ALA A 19 21.91 -0.60 -9.41
CA ALA A 19 23.33 -0.20 -9.47
C ALA A 19 23.54 1.19 -8.84
N ASP A 20 24.74 1.43 -8.32
CA ASP A 20 25.15 2.75 -7.77
C ASP A 20 24.84 3.88 -8.76
N GLY A 21 24.01 4.83 -8.35
CA GLY A 21 23.56 5.97 -9.15
C GLY A 21 22.32 5.74 -10.00
N GLU A 22 21.72 4.56 -10.00
CA GLU A 22 20.42 4.32 -10.66
C GLU A 22 19.36 5.24 -10.07
N GLU A 23 18.64 5.97 -10.93
CA GLU A 23 17.64 7.00 -10.56
C GLU A 23 18.18 8.04 -9.54
N GLY A 24 19.51 8.16 -9.41
CA GLY A 24 20.18 9.08 -8.50
C GLY A 24 20.43 8.55 -7.09
N PHE A 25 20.02 7.32 -6.78
CA PHE A 25 20.27 6.71 -5.47
C PHE A 25 21.70 6.18 -5.35
N PRO A 26 22.38 6.41 -4.21
CA PRO A 26 23.75 5.93 -4.01
C PRO A 26 23.77 4.44 -3.62
N GLY A 27 24.86 3.77 -3.98
CA GLY A 27 25.15 2.40 -3.60
C GLY A 27 24.51 1.36 -4.53
N ASN A 28 25.11 0.17 -4.51
CA ASN A 28 24.49 -1.01 -5.11
C ASN A 28 23.50 -1.59 -4.10
N LEU A 29 22.20 -1.57 -4.42
CA LEU A 29 21.14 -2.11 -3.59
C LEU A 29 20.77 -3.49 -4.11
N GLU A 30 21.03 -4.53 -3.33
CA GLU A 30 20.60 -5.89 -3.63
C GLU A 30 19.25 -6.14 -2.98
N VAL A 31 18.22 -6.43 -3.81
CA VAL A 31 16.83 -6.64 -3.36
C VAL A 31 16.42 -8.07 -3.64
N GLU A 32 15.88 -8.73 -2.64
CA GLU A 32 15.12 -9.97 -2.75
C GLU A 32 13.66 -9.70 -2.41
N MET A 33 12.75 -10.20 -3.26
CA MET A 33 11.31 -10.16 -3.01
C MET A 33 10.73 -11.55 -3.21
N VAL A 34 9.96 -12.02 -2.23
CA VAL A 34 9.31 -13.33 -2.24
C VAL A 34 7.80 -13.14 -2.16
N TYR A 35 7.09 -13.71 -3.13
CA TYR A 35 5.66 -13.94 -3.06
C TYR A 35 5.39 -15.38 -2.64
N ARG A 36 4.54 -15.59 -1.64
CA ARG A 36 4.16 -16.92 -1.18
C ARG A 36 2.66 -17.00 -0.95
N LEU A 37 2.03 -18.03 -1.51
CA LEU A 37 0.62 -18.33 -1.27
C LEU A 37 0.51 -19.30 -0.08
N GLU A 38 -0.21 -18.88 0.95
CA GLU A 38 -0.60 -19.70 2.09
C GLU A 38 -2.03 -20.20 1.88
N GLU A 39 -2.15 -21.41 1.32
CA GLU A 39 -3.45 -21.97 0.90
C GLU A 39 -4.41 -22.17 2.08
N GLU A 40 -3.92 -22.65 3.22
CA GLU A 40 -4.74 -22.89 4.42
C GLU A 40 -5.33 -21.59 4.99
N GLU A 41 -4.57 -20.49 4.89
CA GLU A 41 -4.95 -19.16 5.37
C GLU A 41 -5.63 -18.31 4.28
N ASN A 42 -5.63 -18.78 3.03
CA ASN A 42 -6.07 -18.03 1.85
C ASN A 42 -5.39 -16.65 1.77
N ALA A 43 -4.07 -16.64 1.91
CA ALA A 43 -3.28 -15.43 2.03
C ALA A 43 -2.14 -15.37 1.01
N LEU A 44 -1.87 -14.15 0.54
CA LEU A 44 -0.67 -13.80 -0.21
C LEU A 44 0.29 -13.10 0.74
N VAL A 45 1.42 -13.74 1.01
CA VAL A 45 2.52 -13.18 1.80
C VAL A 45 3.55 -12.60 0.85
N ILE A 46 3.99 -11.37 1.12
CA ILE A 46 5.02 -10.67 0.36
C ILE A 46 6.13 -10.28 1.36
N GLU A 47 7.33 -10.77 1.10
CA GLU A 47 8.50 -10.51 1.93
C GLU A 47 9.55 -9.78 1.09
N TYR A 48 10.12 -8.71 1.66
CA TYR A 48 11.23 -7.98 1.05
C TYR A 48 12.45 -8.05 1.96
N ARG A 49 13.62 -8.20 1.35
CA ARG A 49 14.93 -8.01 1.98
C ARG A 49 15.80 -7.19 1.07
N ALA A 50 16.60 -6.30 1.66
CA ALA A 50 17.60 -5.58 0.88
C ALA A 50 18.84 -5.27 1.71
N THR A 51 19.99 -5.25 1.02
CA THR A 51 21.29 -4.82 1.57
C THR A 51 21.95 -3.84 0.61
N THR A 52 22.88 -3.04 1.11
CA THR A 52 23.58 -2.02 0.31
C THR A 52 25.05 -1.92 0.67
N ASP A 53 25.88 -1.46 -0.28
CA ASP A 53 27.30 -1.16 -0.06
C ASP A 53 27.56 0.31 0.30
N LYS A 54 26.55 1.21 0.16
CA LYS A 54 26.61 2.62 0.59
C LYS A 54 25.29 3.00 1.27
N ALA A 55 25.33 4.01 2.15
CA ALA A 55 24.11 4.58 2.71
C ALA A 55 23.15 5.03 1.60
N THR A 56 21.94 4.52 1.59
CA THR A 56 20.91 4.83 0.59
C THR A 56 19.53 4.86 1.23
N VAL A 57 18.51 5.22 0.45
CA VAL A 57 17.10 5.24 0.88
C VAL A 57 16.39 4.05 0.29
N VAL A 58 15.66 3.30 1.13
CA VAL A 58 14.85 2.13 0.72
C VAL A 58 13.45 2.26 1.30
N ASN A 59 12.44 2.22 0.42
CA ASN A 59 11.04 2.21 0.82
C ASN A 59 10.26 1.41 -0.23
N LEU A 60 10.22 0.09 -0.06
CA LEU A 60 9.58 -0.83 -0.99
C LEU A 60 8.11 -1.03 -0.60
N THR A 61 7.26 -1.21 -1.60
CA THR A 61 5.84 -1.53 -1.38
C THR A 61 5.30 -2.43 -2.48
N ASN A 62 4.12 -3.00 -2.25
CA ASN A 62 3.33 -3.66 -3.27
C ASN A 62 2.16 -2.75 -3.67
N HIS A 63 2.10 -2.38 -4.94
CA HIS A 63 1.04 -1.53 -5.48
C HIS A 63 -0.04 -2.36 -6.19
N GLY A 64 -0.57 -3.35 -5.48
CA GLY A 64 -1.65 -4.20 -5.99
C GLY A 64 -2.97 -3.44 -6.09
N PHE A 65 -3.60 -3.49 -7.28
CA PHE A 65 -4.92 -2.92 -7.53
C PHE A 65 -5.98 -3.99 -7.28
N PHE A 66 -6.76 -3.85 -6.22
CA PHE A 66 -7.79 -4.81 -5.84
C PHE A 66 -9.18 -4.31 -6.20
N ASN A 67 -10.06 -5.22 -6.64
CA ASN A 67 -11.50 -5.00 -6.73
C ASN A 67 -12.24 -6.24 -6.26
N LEU A 68 -12.78 -6.20 -5.03
CA LEU A 68 -13.47 -7.34 -4.43
C LEU A 68 -14.82 -7.64 -5.09
N ALA A 69 -15.41 -6.69 -5.83
CA ALA A 69 -16.59 -6.94 -6.66
C ALA A 69 -16.26 -7.78 -7.93
N GLY A 70 -14.96 -7.86 -8.25
CA GLY A 70 -14.48 -8.58 -9.45
C GLY A 70 -14.27 -7.67 -10.64
N ILE A 71 -13.73 -8.24 -11.71
CA ILE A 71 -13.38 -7.55 -12.95
C ILE A 71 -14.45 -7.86 -14.02
N SER A 72 -14.94 -6.82 -14.67
CA SER A 72 -15.92 -6.92 -15.76
C SER A 72 -15.73 -5.76 -16.75
N ASN A 73 -16.64 -5.60 -17.72
CA ASN A 73 -16.59 -4.50 -18.69
C ASN A 73 -17.93 -3.73 -18.68
N PRO A 74 -17.98 -2.50 -18.11
CA PRO A 74 -16.92 -1.87 -17.27
C PRO A 74 -16.75 -2.56 -15.90
N THR A 75 -15.56 -2.43 -15.34
CA THR A 75 -15.29 -2.90 -13.97
C THR A 75 -16.04 -2.01 -12.97
N PRO A 76 -16.73 -2.55 -11.97
CA PRO A 76 -17.43 -1.77 -10.95
C PRO A 76 -16.48 -0.85 -10.18
N THR A 77 -16.98 0.27 -9.66
CA THR A 77 -16.23 1.11 -8.74
C THR A 77 -16.16 0.46 -7.35
N ILE A 78 -15.13 0.87 -6.58
CA ILE A 78 -14.92 0.39 -5.20
C ILE A 78 -15.62 1.28 -4.15
N GLU A 79 -16.47 2.19 -4.58
CA GLU A 79 -17.10 3.16 -3.69
C GLU A 79 -18.03 2.50 -2.64
N ASN A 80 -18.56 1.30 -2.94
CA ASN A 80 -19.37 0.51 -2.00
C ASN A 80 -18.52 -0.34 -1.04
N ASN A 81 -17.21 -0.42 -1.23
CA ASN A 81 -16.36 -1.16 -0.33
C ASN A 81 -16.35 -0.50 1.05
N ILE A 82 -16.49 -1.32 2.09
CA ILE A 82 -16.42 -0.88 3.48
C ILE A 82 -14.99 -1.10 3.96
N VAL A 83 -14.36 -0.04 4.43
CA VAL A 83 -12.95 -0.02 4.84
C VAL A 83 -12.82 0.33 6.30
N THR A 84 -11.88 -0.32 6.98
CA THR A 84 -11.38 0.07 8.30
C THR A 84 -9.86 0.15 8.23
N ILE A 85 -9.26 1.17 8.85
CA ILE A 85 -7.79 1.33 8.92
C ILE A 85 -7.41 1.54 10.39
N ASN A 86 -6.46 0.75 10.87
CA ASN A 86 -5.94 0.84 12.23
C ASN A 86 -4.94 2.00 12.36
N ALA A 87 -5.42 3.23 12.20
CA ALA A 87 -4.61 4.43 12.24
C ALA A 87 -5.41 5.62 12.80
N ASN A 88 -4.84 6.31 13.78
CA ASN A 88 -5.43 7.53 14.35
C ASN A 88 -4.92 8.81 13.67
N PHE A 89 -3.91 8.67 12.79
CA PHE A 89 -3.27 9.78 12.10
C PHE A 89 -2.99 9.41 10.65
N TYR A 90 -2.76 10.45 9.83
CA TYR A 90 -2.31 10.33 8.45
C TYR A 90 -1.31 11.46 8.13
N THR A 91 -0.60 11.38 7.03
CA THR A 91 0.29 12.43 6.53
C THR A 91 -0.44 13.26 5.48
N PRO A 92 -0.78 14.55 5.76
CA PRO A 92 -1.36 15.44 4.76
C PRO A 92 -0.42 15.69 3.59
N ILE A 93 -1.01 15.84 2.40
CA ILE A 93 -0.31 16.13 1.15
C ILE A 93 -0.63 17.55 0.67
N ASP A 94 0.30 18.12 -0.09
CA ASP A 94 0.10 19.38 -0.81
C ASP A 94 -0.64 19.15 -2.15
N GLU A 95 -0.77 20.19 -2.95
CA GLU A 95 -1.47 20.19 -4.25
C GLU A 95 -0.77 19.37 -5.35
N VAL A 96 0.48 18.95 -5.12
CA VAL A 96 1.24 18.06 -6.01
C VAL A 96 1.47 16.67 -5.39
N SER A 97 0.67 16.33 -4.37
CA SER A 97 0.65 15.03 -3.68
C SER A 97 1.92 14.70 -2.88
N ILE A 98 2.71 15.72 -2.48
CA ILE A 98 3.88 15.53 -1.62
C ILE A 98 3.48 15.74 -0.16
N PRO A 99 3.89 14.86 0.79
CA PRO A 99 3.63 15.05 2.21
C PRO A 99 4.18 16.38 2.73
N THR A 100 3.33 17.13 3.42
CA THR A 100 3.70 18.45 3.99
C THR A 100 4.69 18.33 5.15
N GLY A 101 4.78 17.14 5.76
CA GLY A 101 5.51 16.88 7.00
C GLY A 101 4.62 16.87 8.23
N GLU A 102 3.39 17.32 8.12
CA GLU A 102 2.42 17.20 9.21
C GLU A 102 2.01 15.73 9.44
N VAL A 103 1.69 15.40 10.69
CA VAL A 103 1.00 14.16 11.08
C VAL A 103 -0.33 14.61 11.71
N ALA A 104 -1.40 14.55 10.93
CA ALA A 104 -2.72 15.05 11.30
C ALA A 104 -3.62 13.93 11.84
N LYS A 105 -4.52 14.27 12.76
CA LYS A 105 -5.54 13.33 13.25
C LYS A 105 -6.57 13.03 12.17
N VAL A 106 -7.02 11.77 12.12
CA VAL A 106 -8.16 11.38 11.27
C VAL A 106 -9.50 11.77 11.89
N GLU A 107 -9.58 11.78 13.23
CA GLU A 107 -10.81 12.02 14.00
C GLU A 107 -11.53 13.30 13.57
N GLY A 108 -12.82 13.17 13.28
CA GLY A 108 -13.69 14.30 12.87
C GLY A 108 -13.44 14.79 11.44
N THR A 109 -12.71 14.04 10.63
CA THR A 109 -12.44 14.35 9.22
C THR A 109 -12.94 13.23 8.29
N PRO A 110 -13.08 13.47 6.97
CA PRO A 110 -13.37 12.41 6.01
C PRO A 110 -12.32 11.32 5.93
N MET A 111 -11.11 11.55 6.49
CA MET A 111 -10.01 10.57 6.54
C MET A 111 -10.20 9.51 7.63
N ASP A 112 -11.23 9.62 8.49
CA ASP A 112 -11.43 8.71 9.61
C ASP A 112 -12.03 7.36 9.17
N PHE A 113 -11.18 6.35 9.08
CA PHE A 113 -11.54 4.93 8.88
C PHE A 113 -11.23 4.08 10.13
N THR A 114 -11.16 4.67 11.32
CA THR A 114 -10.99 3.91 12.58
C THR A 114 -12.19 3.01 12.88
N THR A 115 -13.33 3.29 12.29
CA THR A 115 -14.54 2.47 12.26
C THR A 115 -14.95 2.19 10.82
N PRO A 116 -15.77 1.13 10.55
CA PRO A 116 -16.17 0.79 9.18
C PRO A 116 -16.94 1.93 8.48
N HIS A 117 -16.43 2.35 7.31
CA HIS A 117 -17.09 3.32 6.43
C HIS A 117 -17.00 2.88 4.98
N THR A 118 -18.04 3.17 4.20
CA THR A 118 -17.95 2.99 2.74
C THR A 118 -17.03 4.04 2.15
N VAL A 119 -16.20 3.64 1.19
CA VAL A 119 -15.28 4.56 0.50
C VAL A 119 -16.03 5.73 -0.12
N GLY A 120 -17.15 5.46 -0.79
CA GLY A 120 -17.95 6.47 -1.49
C GLY A 120 -18.68 7.44 -0.60
N GLU A 121 -18.83 7.14 0.70
CA GLU A 121 -19.61 7.98 1.63
C GLU A 121 -19.07 9.41 1.71
N ARG A 122 -17.76 9.58 1.73
CA ARG A 122 -17.09 10.85 1.98
C ARG A 122 -16.03 11.23 0.94
N ILE A 123 -15.74 10.38 -0.04
CA ILE A 123 -14.66 10.58 -1.01
C ILE A 123 -14.80 11.88 -1.83
N ASN A 124 -16.02 12.41 -1.95
CA ASN A 124 -16.33 13.63 -2.68
C ASN A 124 -16.55 14.86 -1.76
N ASP A 125 -16.25 14.75 -0.48
CA ASP A 125 -16.38 15.86 0.45
C ASP A 125 -15.46 17.01 0.08
N LYS A 126 -15.91 18.25 0.38
CA LYS A 126 -15.11 19.46 0.15
C LYS A 126 -14.03 19.60 1.24
N PHE A 127 -13.22 18.59 1.37
CA PHE A 127 -12.07 18.53 2.27
C PHE A 127 -10.78 18.68 1.47
N GLN A 128 -9.89 19.57 1.90
CA GLN A 128 -8.72 19.95 1.09
C GLN A 128 -7.86 18.74 0.69
N GLN A 129 -7.72 17.76 1.56
CA GLN A 129 -6.92 16.58 1.28
C GLN A 129 -7.54 15.69 0.20
N LEU A 130 -8.87 15.52 0.22
CA LEU A 130 -9.58 14.80 -0.85
C LEU A 130 -9.54 15.57 -2.19
N ILE A 131 -9.46 16.90 -2.14
CA ILE A 131 -9.27 17.73 -3.34
C ILE A 131 -7.84 17.51 -3.88
N ASN A 132 -6.81 17.55 -3.02
CA ASN A 132 -5.42 17.36 -3.40
C ASN A 132 -5.17 15.97 -4.03
N GLY A 133 -5.71 14.90 -3.41
CA GLY A 133 -5.58 13.52 -3.89
C GLY A 133 -6.58 13.09 -4.96
N ALA A 134 -7.52 13.98 -5.36
CA ALA A 134 -8.68 13.66 -6.22
C ALA A 134 -9.53 12.48 -5.66
N GLY A 135 -9.51 12.28 -4.36
CA GLY A 135 -10.03 11.18 -3.57
C GLY A 135 -9.04 10.77 -2.49
N TYR A 136 -9.10 9.53 -2.04
CA TYR A 136 -8.08 9.03 -1.10
C TYR A 136 -6.81 8.66 -1.87
N ASP A 137 -5.70 9.24 -1.45
CA ASP A 137 -4.34 8.94 -1.89
C ASP A 137 -3.36 9.43 -0.81
N HIS A 138 -3.45 8.79 0.38
CA HIS A 138 -2.78 9.29 1.57
C HIS A 138 -2.17 8.14 2.38
N CYS A 139 -1.02 8.41 2.99
CA CYS A 139 -0.37 7.50 3.91
C CYS A 139 -0.98 7.66 5.32
N TYR A 140 -1.54 6.57 5.83
CA TYR A 140 -2.05 6.43 7.19
C TYR A 140 -0.93 5.96 8.11
N VAL A 141 -0.82 6.60 9.27
CA VAL A 141 0.15 6.27 10.32
C VAL A 141 -0.43 5.17 11.18
N LEU A 142 0.06 3.96 11.02
CA LEU A 142 -0.49 2.77 11.67
C LEU A 142 -0.28 2.79 13.19
N ASN A 143 -1.31 2.35 13.92
CA ASN A 143 -1.22 2.10 15.38
C ASN A 143 -0.48 0.78 15.59
N LYS A 144 0.85 0.83 15.70
CA LYS A 144 1.67 -0.37 15.88
C LYS A 144 1.73 -0.75 17.38
N ILE A 145 1.71 -2.06 17.67
CA ILE A 145 1.95 -2.58 19.02
C ILE A 145 3.40 -2.29 19.43
N GLU A 146 4.32 -2.57 18.52
CA GLU A 146 5.74 -2.21 18.60
C GLU A 146 6.32 -1.98 17.21
N THR A 147 7.43 -1.28 17.12
CA THR A 147 8.07 -1.01 15.82
C THR A 147 8.45 -2.33 15.15
N GLY A 148 8.01 -2.50 13.89
CA GLY A 148 8.28 -3.70 13.08
C GLY A 148 7.43 -4.91 13.42
N SER A 149 6.45 -4.82 14.34
CA SER A 149 5.49 -5.91 14.58
C SER A 149 4.58 -6.11 13.36
N LEU A 150 4.23 -7.37 13.09
CA LEU A 150 3.28 -7.72 12.06
C LEU A 150 1.85 -7.56 12.61
N ASP A 151 1.23 -6.42 12.32
CA ASP A 151 -0.09 -6.07 12.85
C ASP A 151 -1.11 -5.87 11.73
N LEU A 152 -2.40 -6.02 12.07
CA LEU A 152 -3.50 -5.66 11.17
C LEU A 152 -3.48 -4.15 10.89
N ALA A 153 -3.30 -3.80 9.62
CA ALA A 153 -3.28 -2.43 9.13
C ALA A 153 -4.66 -1.97 8.65
N ALA A 154 -5.34 -2.79 7.86
CA ALA A 154 -6.62 -2.44 7.27
C ALA A 154 -7.48 -3.67 6.98
N THR A 155 -8.79 -3.43 6.88
CA THR A 155 -9.76 -4.40 6.35
C THR A 155 -10.57 -3.78 5.22
N CYS A 156 -10.99 -4.59 4.26
CA CYS A 156 -11.86 -4.20 3.17
C CYS A 156 -12.93 -5.27 2.96
N PHE A 157 -14.18 -4.87 2.87
CA PHE A 157 -15.33 -5.74 2.63
C PHE A 157 -16.16 -5.22 1.47
N GLU A 158 -16.53 -6.08 0.53
CA GLU A 158 -17.44 -5.75 -0.58
C GLU A 158 -18.79 -6.44 -0.36
N PRO A 159 -19.86 -5.66 -0.07
CA PRO A 159 -21.11 -6.24 0.44
C PRO A 159 -21.90 -7.05 -0.58
N ASN A 160 -21.76 -6.83 -1.90
CA ASN A 160 -22.51 -7.56 -2.91
C ASN A 160 -21.92 -8.95 -3.18
N SER A 161 -20.59 -9.08 -3.15
CA SER A 161 -19.89 -10.36 -3.34
C SER A 161 -19.65 -11.11 -2.04
N GLY A 162 -19.72 -10.42 -0.90
CA GLY A 162 -19.32 -10.93 0.41
C GLY A 162 -17.82 -11.08 0.59
N ARG A 163 -16.97 -10.68 -0.39
CA ARG A 163 -15.53 -10.85 -0.30
C ARG A 163 -14.92 -9.88 0.69
N THR A 164 -13.94 -10.40 1.43
CA THR A 164 -13.15 -9.64 2.41
C THR A 164 -11.68 -9.68 2.07
N MET A 165 -10.96 -8.66 2.51
CA MET A 165 -9.50 -8.62 2.50
C MET A 165 -9.02 -7.99 3.81
N GLU A 166 -8.07 -8.65 4.48
CA GLU A 166 -7.32 -8.12 5.60
C GLU A 166 -5.90 -7.85 5.16
N VAL A 167 -5.34 -6.74 5.59
CA VAL A 167 -3.96 -6.33 5.27
C VAL A 167 -3.17 -6.28 6.56
N TYR A 168 -2.12 -7.08 6.66
CA TYR A 168 -1.17 -7.07 7.76
C TYR A 168 0.20 -6.59 7.26
N THR A 169 0.93 -5.85 8.07
CA THR A 169 2.26 -5.39 7.69
C THR A 169 3.17 -5.13 8.88
N THR A 170 4.48 -5.20 8.65
CA THR A 170 5.51 -4.74 9.57
C THR A 170 5.81 -3.24 9.45
N GLU A 171 5.32 -2.58 8.38
CA GLU A 171 5.59 -1.18 8.09
C GLU A 171 4.86 -0.20 9.02
N ALA A 172 5.41 1.01 9.13
CA ALA A 172 4.85 2.08 9.96
C ALA A 172 3.62 2.76 9.36
N GLY A 173 3.43 2.65 8.04
CA GLY A 173 2.35 3.29 7.30
C GLY A 173 1.71 2.39 6.27
N VAL A 174 0.52 2.78 5.84
CA VAL A 174 -0.16 2.21 4.69
C VAL A 174 -0.78 3.33 3.85
N GLN A 175 -0.44 3.39 2.57
CA GLN A 175 -1.12 4.27 1.62
C GLN A 175 -2.47 3.65 1.27
N LEU A 176 -3.54 4.42 1.41
CA LEU A 176 -4.83 4.14 0.82
C LEU A 176 -4.95 4.92 -0.49
N TYR A 177 -4.98 4.21 -1.60
CA TYR A 177 -5.23 4.79 -2.91
C TYR A 177 -6.50 4.20 -3.54
N THR A 178 -7.39 5.04 -4.02
CA THR A 178 -8.72 4.65 -4.51
C THR A 178 -8.85 4.66 -6.03
N GLY A 179 -7.75 4.48 -6.75
CA GLY A 179 -7.76 4.37 -8.21
C GLY A 179 -8.28 5.64 -8.91
N ASN A 180 -8.05 6.82 -8.34
CA ASN A 180 -8.60 8.10 -8.77
C ASN A 180 -8.23 8.47 -10.21
N TRP A 181 -7.05 8.02 -10.66
CA TRP A 181 -6.49 8.31 -11.98
C TRP A 181 -6.68 7.20 -13.01
N LEU A 182 -7.38 6.10 -12.66
CA LEU A 182 -7.82 5.10 -13.63
C LEU A 182 -8.89 5.74 -14.53
N ASN A 183 -8.56 6.01 -15.77
CA ASN A 183 -9.44 6.75 -16.66
C ASN A 183 -9.84 5.93 -17.89
N GLY A 184 -10.60 4.86 -17.67
CA GLY A 184 -11.05 3.97 -18.73
C GLY A 184 -9.91 3.12 -19.33
N PHE A 185 -8.87 2.87 -18.54
CA PHE A 185 -7.74 2.03 -18.94
C PHE A 185 -8.23 0.63 -19.35
N GLU A 186 -7.77 0.15 -20.49
CA GLU A 186 -8.10 -1.19 -20.98
C GLU A 186 -7.13 -2.21 -20.41
N GLY A 187 -7.67 -3.27 -19.83
CA GLY A 187 -6.92 -4.38 -19.26
C GLY A 187 -7.13 -5.70 -19.98
N ALA A 188 -6.71 -6.78 -19.35
CA ALA A 188 -6.86 -8.12 -19.87
C ALA A 188 -8.34 -8.51 -20.07
N HIS A 189 -8.61 -9.38 -21.05
CA HIS A 189 -9.92 -9.95 -21.33
C HIS A 189 -11.00 -8.90 -21.71
N GLY A 190 -10.61 -7.74 -22.22
CA GLY A 190 -11.52 -6.66 -22.61
C GLY A 190 -12.14 -5.90 -21.44
N ALA A 191 -11.62 -6.07 -20.24
CA ALA A 191 -12.02 -5.28 -19.08
C ALA A 191 -11.62 -3.81 -19.27
N THR A 192 -12.45 -2.90 -18.79
CA THR A 192 -12.12 -1.47 -18.70
C THR A 192 -12.14 -1.03 -17.26
N PHE A 193 -11.20 -0.15 -16.89
CA PHE A 193 -11.00 0.33 -15.54
C PHE A 193 -11.31 1.84 -15.46
N PRO A 194 -12.56 2.23 -15.17
CA PRO A 194 -12.90 3.61 -14.91
C PRO A 194 -12.23 4.12 -13.61
N ALA A 195 -12.21 5.43 -13.43
CA ALA A 195 -11.78 6.00 -12.15
C ALA A 195 -12.52 5.33 -10.99
N ARG A 196 -11.77 5.07 -9.90
CA ARG A 196 -12.29 4.40 -8.69
C ARG A 196 -12.75 2.94 -8.91
N SER A 197 -12.19 2.26 -9.90
CA SER A 197 -12.45 0.82 -10.11
C SER A 197 -11.46 -0.09 -9.39
N ALA A 198 -10.58 0.46 -8.58
CA ALA A 198 -9.65 -0.32 -7.75
C ALA A 198 -9.32 0.40 -6.45
N ILE A 199 -8.92 -0.38 -5.45
CA ILE A 199 -8.38 0.09 -4.19
C ILE A 199 -7.00 -0.53 -3.97
N CYS A 200 -6.05 0.28 -3.48
CA CYS A 200 -4.71 -0.15 -3.13
C CYS A 200 -4.46 0.09 -1.64
N PHE A 201 -3.79 -0.85 -1.01
CA PHE A 201 -3.24 -0.72 0.34
C PHE A 201 -1.74 -0.98 0.24
N GLU A 202 -0.96 0.09 0.24
CA GLU A 202 0.48 0.05 -0.01
C GLU A 202 1.22 0.23 1.31
N ALA A 203 1.65 -0.88 1.89
CA ALA A 203 2.40 -0.87 3.14
C ALA A 203 3.82 -0.34 2.89
N GLN A 204 4.23 0.68 3.64
CA GLN A 204 5.49 1.39 3.42
C GLN A 204 5.89 2.25 4.61
N CYS A 205 7.13 2.72 4.63
CA CYS A 205 7.52 3.88 5.42
C CYS A 205 6.82 5.14 4.84
N PHE A 206 6.75 6.24 5.60
CA PHE A 206 6.06 7.44 5.12
C PHE A 206 6.73 8.01 3.87
N PRO A 207 5.97 8.41 2.83
CA PRO A 207 6.53 9.06 1.66
C PRO A 207 7.27 10.35 2.04
N ASP A 208 8.28 10.72 1.24
CA ASP A 208 9.13 11.91 1.44
C ASP A 208 9.92 11.93 2.77
N THR A 209 10.06 10.77 3.43
CA THR A 209 10.76 10.65 4.72
C THR A 209 12.22 11.18 4.70
N PRO A 210 13.01 11.09 3.59
CA PRO A 210 14.34 11.67 3.55
C PRO A 210 14.38 13.19 3.76
N ASN A 211 13.29 13.89 3.42
CA ASN A 211 13.16 15.34 3.55
C ASN A 211 12.39 15.76 4.82
N LYS A 212 11.99 14.81 5.65
CA LYS A 212 11.19 14.99 6.88
C LYS A 212 11.90 14.33 8.07
N PRO A 213 12.86 14.99 8.72
CA PRO A 213 13.72 14.37 9.76
C PRO A 213 12.99 13.80 10.97
N HIS A 214 11.73 14.18 11.18
CA HIS A 214 10.87 13.68 12.25
C HIS A 214 10.00 12.48 11.86
N PHE A 215 10.01 12.09 10.56
CA PHE A 215 9.42 10.83 10.11
C PHE A 215 10.36 9.65 10.41
N PRO A 216 9.84 8.41 10.47
CA PRO A 216 10.69 7.22 10.56
C PRO A 216 11.72 7.21 9.42
N SER A 217 12.96 6.82 9.70
CA SER A 217 14.01 6.80 8.69
C SER A 217 13.82 5.66 7.71
N ALA A 218 13.96 5.96 6.42
CA ALA A 218 14.08 4.97 5.34
C ALA A 218 15.54 4.78 4.88
N THR A 219 16.51 5.25 5.65
CA THR A 219 17.95 5.10 5.33
C THR A 219 18.41 3.70 5.69
N LEU A 220 18.98 3.00 4.72
CA LEU A 220 19.68 1.73 4.90
C LEU A 220 21.18 2.00 4.88
N LEU A 221 21.91 1.50 5.90
CA LEU A 221 23.37 1.63 6.01
C LEU A 221 24.06 0.34 5.57
N PRO A 222 25.32 0.42 5.09
CA PRO A 222 26.13 -0.77 4.85
C PRO A 222 26.27 -1.63 6.11
N GLY A 223 25.95 -2.92 5.97
CA GLY A 223 25.96 -3.88 7.09
C GLY A 223 24.60 -4.06 7.78
N ASP A 224 23.64 -3.17 7.53
CA ASP A 224 22.25 -3.37 7.95
C ASP A 224 21.46 -4.12 6.87
N GLU A 225 20.33 -4.72 7.26
CA GLU A 225 19.38 -5.37 6.36
C GLU A 225 18.02 -4.70 6.48
N TYR A 226 17.45 -4.28 5.35
CA TYR A 226 16.04 -3.91 5.24
C TYR A 226 15.18 -5.16 5.19
N GLN A 227 14.12 -5.20 5.98
CA GLN A 227 13.16 -6.30 5.99
C GLN A 227 11.75 -5.73 6.09
N GLN A 228 10.84 -6.28 5.28
CA GLN A 228 9.42 -5.94 5.30
C GLN A 228 8.59 -7.19 5.03
N VAL A 229 7.46 -7.31 5.71
CA VAL A 229 6.42 -8.31 5.45
C VAL A 229 5.09 -7.62 5.27
N THR A 230 4.38 -7.97 4.20
CA THR A 230 2.98 -7.59 3.96
C THR A 230 2.17 -8.83 3.63
N ILE A 231 0.99 -8.97 4.24
CA ILE A 231 0.09 -10.09 4.01
C ILE A 231 -1.27 -9.55 3.57
N TYR A 232 -1.77 -10.05 2.44
CA TYR A 232 -3.15 -9.89 2.02
C TYR A 232 -3.89 -11.20 2.26
N LYS A 233 -4.80 -11.22 3.24
CA LYS A 233 -5.61 -12.40 3.57
C LYS A 233 -7.03 -12.20 3.05
N PHE A 234 -7.52 -13.17 2.30
CA PHE A 234 -8.82 -13.09 1.63
C PHE A 234 -9.84 -14.02 2.28
N GLY A 235 -11.09 -13.59 2.26
CA GLY A 235 -12.20 -14.34 2.82
C GLY A 235 -13.52 -14.04 2.13
N VAL A 236 -14.58 -14.70 2.62
CA VAL A 236 -15.97 -14.43 2.21
C VAL A 236 -16.85 -14.46 3.46
N GLU A 237 -17.53 -13.35 3.73
CA GLU A 237 -18.62 -13.29 4.70
C GLU A 237 -19.93 -13.72 4.05
N LYS A 238 -20.75 -14.49 4.78
CA LYS A 238 -22.03 -15.02 4.30
C LYS A 238 -23.20 -14.17 4.77
#